data_9fd2a9fca9b82aa217f16ee5b71c5d32
#
_entry.id   9fd2a9fca9b82aa217f16ee5b71c5d32
#
_cell.length_a   1.000
_cell.length_b   1.000
_cell.length_c   1.000
_cell.angle_alpha   90.00
_cell.angle_beta   90.00
_cell.angle_gamma   90.00
#
_symmetry.space_group_name_H-M   'P 1'
#
loop_
_entity.id
_entity.type
_entity.pdbx_description
1 polymer ?
#
loop_
_entity_poly.entity_id
_entity_poly.type
_entity_poly.pdbx_seq_one_letter_code
_entity_poly.pdbx_strand_id
1 'polypeptide(L)'
;ALDGVEFIKMLQDDFKNLKKIVVGFDFCFGKNRAYKTQDLKKIFDGVVVVIPEIKLNNFPVHSRYIREFLLNGDIEKANSFLGKEYKIFGKHIVGQGLGKKEFVATINLNVNEFLLPQSGVYITKTIVNDIEYNSVSFLGHRGSTDGKFAVETHILNQENIEIKDENVQIKFIRRIRENRKFDNFLELKNQILKDIDIAKKYFY
;
A
#
# COMPACT_ATOMS: atom_id res chain seq x y z
N ALA A 1 -28.87 -13.47 0.48
CA ALA A 1 -28.09 -13.12 1.69
C ALA A 1 -28.70 -13.87 2.87
N LEU A 2 -27.86 -14.52 3.68
CA LEU A 2 -28.29 -15.29 4.85
C LEU A 2 -28.87 -14.37 5.94
N ASP A 3 -29.82 -14.89 6.71
CA ASP A 3 -30.22 -14.31 7.99
C ASP A 3 -29.02 -14.34 8.99
N GLY A 4 -29.08 -13.53 10.04
CA GLY A 4 -27.95 -13.46 10.98
C GLY A 4 -27.76 -14.75 11.78
N VAL A 5 -28.84 -15.44 12.15
CA VAL A 5 -28.78 -16.72 12.85
C VAL A 5 -28.21 -17.81 11.95
N GLU A 6 -28.71 -17.88 10.71
CA GLU A 6 -28.21 -18.81 9.68
C GLU A 6 -26.72 -18.58 9.38
N PHE A 7 -26.28 -17.32 9.31
CA PHE A 7 -24.88 -16.97 9.10
C PHE A 7 -23.97 -17.51 10.22
N ILE A 8 -24.34 -17.33 11.47
CA ILE A 8 -23.56 -17.83 12.62
C ILE A 8 -23.56 -19.36 12.65
N LYS A 9 -24.70 -19.98 12.36
CA LYS A 9 -24.79 -21.45 12.26
C LYS A 9 -23.87 -21.99 11.17
N MET A 10 -23.87 -21.37 9.99
CA MET A 10 -22.95 -21.73 8.89
C MET A 10 -21.49 -21.65 9.33
N LEU A 11 -21.09 -20.56 10.03
CA LEU A 11 -19.72 -20.42 10.55
C LEU A 11 -19.36 -21.54 11.55
N GLN A 12 -20.29 -21.91 12.43
CA GLN A 12 -20.06 -22.99 13.40
C GLN A 12 -20.01 -24.38 12.73
N ASP A 13 -20.76 -24.56 11.65
CA ASP A 13 -20.74 -25.81 10.86
C ASP A 13 -19.44 -25.94 10.04
N ASP A 14 -18.96 -24.87 9.43
CA ASP A 14 -17.73 -24.84 8.65
C ASP A 14 -16.48 -24.91 9.54
N PHE A 15 -16.51 -24.27 10.70
CA PHE A 15 -15.41 -24.21 11.65
C PHE A 15 -15.76 -24.95 12.96
N LYS A 16 -15.66 -26.26 12.98
CA LYS A 16 -16.06 -27.12 14.11
C LYS A 16 -15.44 -26.75 15.46
N ASN A 17 -14.29 -26.07 15.47
CA ASN A 17 -13.57 -25.60 16.67
C ASN A 17 -13.66 -24.09 16.88
N LEU A 18 -14.64 -23.40 16.31
CA LEU A 18 -14.84 -21.97 16.49
C LEU A 18 -15.24 -21.66 17.93
N LYS A 19 -14.29 -21.17 18.75
CA LYS A 19 -14.50 -20.82 20.17
C LYS A 19 -14.59 -19.32 20.41
N LYS A 20 -14.08 -18.50 19.48
CA LYS A 20 -14.00 -17.05 19.65
C LYS A 20 -14.23 -16.33 18.35
N ILE A 21 -15.04 -15.26 18.39
CA ILE A 21 -15.23 -14.31 17.30
C ILE A 21 -14.77 -12.94 17.79
N VAL A 22 -13.91 -12.27 17.00
CA VAL A 22 -13.43 -10.91 17.28
C VAL A 22 -13.98 -9.98 16.22
N VAL A 23 -14.67 -8.93 16.63
CA VAL A 23 -15.33 -7.96 15.72
C VAL A 23 -15.09 -6.52 16.18
N GLY A 24 -15.19 -5.57 15.27
CA GLY A 24 -15.21 -4.15 15.63
C GLY A 24 -16.55 -3.73 16.29
N PHE A 25 -16.54 -2.61 16.97
CA PHE A 25 -17.73 -2.07 17.64
C PHE A 25 -18.90 -1.81 16.70
N ASP A 26 -18.63 -1.49 15.44
CA ASP A 26 -19.58 -1.16 14.37
C ASP A 26 -19.94 -2.36 13.48
N PHE A 27 -19.55 -3.56 13.88
CA PHE A 27 -19.81 -4.78 13.11
C PHE A 27 -21.31 -5.03 13.01
N CYS A 28 -21.79 -5.24 11.78
CA CYS A 28 -23.14 -5.62 11.46
C CYS A 28 -23.12 -6.81 10.48
N PHE A 29 -24.05 -7.74 10.62
CA PHE A 29 -24.12 -8.95 9.81
C PHE A 29 -25.57 -9.34 9.47
N GLY A 30 -25.72 -10.43 8.71
CA GLY A 30 -27.01 -10.89 8.22
C GLY A 30 -27.60 -10.01 7.10
N LYS A 31 -28.74 -10.44 6.57
CA LYS A 31 -29.44 -9.74 5.49
C LYS A 31 -29.70 -8.28 5.88
N ASN A 32 -29.35 -7.36 4.99
CA ASN A 32 -29.48 -5.90 5.19
C ASN A 32 -28.75 -5.35 6.44
N ARG A 33 -27.72 -6.04 6.94
CA ARG A 33 -26.98 -5.66 8.15
C ARG A 33 -27.85 -5.51 9.40
N ALA A 34 -28.91 -6.34 9.49
CA ALA A 34 -29.94 -6.21 10.53
C ALA A 34 -29.43 -6.57 11.93
N TYR A 35 -28.37 -7.35 12.04
CA TYR A 35 -27.80 -7.82 13.30
C TYR A 35 -26.54 -7.04 13.67
N LYS A 36 -26.37 -6.78 14.95
CA LYS A 36 -25.25 -6.02 15.55
C LYS A 36 -24.42 -6.91 16.49
N THR A 37 -23.36 -6.34 17.06
CA THR A 37 -22.48 -7.01 18.02
C THR A 37 -23.22 -7.58 19.25
N GLN A 38 -24.32 -6.93 19.69
CA GLN A 38 -25.11 -7.41 20.80
C GLN A 38 -25.91 -8.68 20.43
N ASP A 39 -26.40 -8.77 19.20
CA ASP A 39 -27.09 -9.94 18.70
C ASP A 39 -26.12 -11.10 18.51
N LEU A 40 -24.90 -10.82 18.03
CA LEU A 40 -23.84 -11.81 17.93
C LEU A 40 -23.54 -12.46 19.28
N LYS A 41 -23.49 -11.66 20.36
CA LYS A 41 -23.28 -12.18 21.73
C LYS A 41 -24.40 -13.09 22.23
N LYS A 42 -25.62 -12.95 21.69
CA LYS A 42 -26.78 -13.79 22.06
C LYS A 42 -26.86 -15.06 21.23
N ILE A 43 -26.41 -15.00 19.97
CA ILE A 43 -26.58 -16.09 18.99
C ILE A 43 -25.39 -17.04 19.04
N PHE A 44 -24.17 -16.50 19.19
CA PHE A 44 -22.95 -17.31 19.23
C PHE A 44 -22.68 -17.81 20.66
N ASP A 45 -22.54 -19.09 20.79
CA ASP A 45 -22.36 -19.78 22.05
C ASP A 45 -20.89 -19.79 22.58
N GLY A 46 -19.97 -19.13 21.87
CA GLY A 46 -18.59 -18.94 22.24
C GLY A 46 -18.27 -17.52 22.75
N VAL A 47 -16.98 -17.21 22.81
CA VAL A 47 -16.50 -15.90 23.28
C VAL A 47 -16.61 -14.87 22.14
N VAL A 48 -17.35 -13.78 22.36
CA VAL A 48 -17.38 -12.62 21.46
C VAL A 48 -16.57 -11.48 22.05
N VAL A 49 -15.49 -11.09 21.39
CA VAL A 49 -14.68 -9.93 21.73
C VAL A 49 -15.02 -8.79 20.79
N VAL A 50 -15.47 -7.68 21.36
CA VAL A 50 -15.78 -6.45 20.60
C VAL A 50 -14.63 -5.47 20.80
N ILE A 51 -13.93 -5.15 19.72
CA ILE A 51 -12.87 -4.14 19.73
C ILE A 51 -13.51 -2.75 19.72
N PRO A 52 -13.17 -1.87 20.67
CA PRO A 52 -13.70 -0.51 20.72
C PRO A 52 -13.22 0.32 19.55
N GLU A 53 -13.87 1.46 19.32
CA GLU A 53 -13.43 2.45 18.34
C GLU A 53 -12.01 2.94 18.66
N ILE A 54 -11.12 2.84 17.68
CA ILE A 54 -9.77 3.38 17.77
C ILE A 54 -9.78 4.78 17.15
N LYS A 55 -9.22 5.75 17.86
CA LYS A 55 -9.10 7.15 17.40
C LYS A 55 -7.63 7.58 17.37
N LEU A 56 -7.29 8.34 16.35
CA LEU A 56 -6.04 9.08 16.26
C LEU A 56 -6.38 10.58 16.25
N ASN A 57 -5.88 11.34 17.23
CA ASN A 57 -6.18 12.78 17.37
C ASN A 57 -7.69 13.09 17.32
N ASN A 58 -8.51 12.32 18.03
CA ASN A 58 -9.98 12.38 18.05
C ASN A 58 -10.69 11.99 16.75
N PHE A 59 -9.97 11.59 15.69
CA PHE A 59 -10.57 11.06 14.46
C PHE A 59 -10.63 9.53 14.49
N PRO A 60 -11.76 8.93 14.12
CA PRO A 60 -11.89 7.48 14.09
C PRO A 60 -11.00 6.86 13.01
N VAL A 61 -10.30 5.78 13.36
CA VAL A 61 -9.49 5.03 12.41
C VAL A 61 -10.38 4.07 11.63
N HIS A 62 -10.67 4.43 10.38
CA HIS A 62 -11.44 3.61 9.45
C HIS A 62 -10.68 3.36 8.15
N SER A 63 -10.81 2.16 7.60
CA SER A 63 -10.19 1.79 6.31
C SER A 63 -10.61 2.72 5.15
N ARG A 64 -11.80 3.33 5.23
CA ARG A 64 -12.27 4.32 4.26
C ARG A 64 -11.34 5.53 4.19
N TYR A 65 -10.98 6.11 5.33
CA TYR A 65 -10.10 7.27 5.40
C TYR A 65 -8.67 6.93 4.96
N ILE A 66 -8.19 5.74 5.33
CA ILE A 66 -6.86 5.28 4.88
C ILE A 66 -6.81 5.18 3.36
N ARG A 67 -7.85 4.61 2.72
CA ARG A 67 -7.93 4.55 1.26
C ARG A 67 -7.99 5.95 0.63
N GLU A 68 -8.76 6.85 1.20
CA GLU A 68 -8.87 8.24 0.75
C GLU A 68 -7.51 8.94 0.83
N PHE A 69 -6.78 8.81 1.93
CA PHE A 69 -5.43 9.36 2.06
C PHE A 69 -4.47 8.80 1.01
N LEU A 70 -4.50 7.49 0.75
CA LEU A 70 -3.68 6.86 -0.29
C LEU A 70 -4.03 7.42 -1.68
N LEU A 71 -5.32 7.50 -2.02
CA LEU A 71 -5.79 8.00 -3.31
C LEU A 71 -5.49 9.49 -3.52
N ASN A 72 -5.34 10.26 -2.45
CA ASN A 72 -4.94 11.66 -2.47
C ASN A 72 -3.42 11.86 -2.34
N GLY A 73 -2.65 10.78 -2.18
CA GLY A 73 -1.20 10.84 -2.03
C GLY A 73 -0.71 11.30 -0.64
N ASP A 74 -1.61 11.33 0.35
CA ASP A 74 -1.33 11.76 1.73
C ASP A 74 -0.77 10.58 2.54
N ILE A 75 0.42 10.12 2.12
CA ILE A 75 1.05 8.89 2.64
C ILE A 75 1.31 8.99 4.16
N GLU A 76 1.74 10.13 4.63
CA GLU A 76 2.07 10.33 6.05
C GLU A 76 0.84 10.16 6.93
N LYS A 77 -0.32 10.69 6.51
CA LYS A 77 -1.60 10.44 7.20
C LYS A 77 -2.03 8.98 7.08
N ALA A 78 -1.96 8.40 5.88
CA ALA A 78 -2.29 6.99 5.70
C ALA A 78 -1.48 6.10 6.65
N ASN A 79 -0.17 6.31 6.73
CA ASN A 79 0.73 5.58 7.62
C ASN A 79 0.39 5.80 9.11
N SER A 80 0.10 7.05 9.49
CA SER A 80 -0.30 7.37 10.87
C SER A 80 -1.57 6.61 11.27
N PHE A 81 -2.58 6.55 10.38
CA PHE A 81 -3.83 5.82 10.63
C PHE A 81 -3.66 4.30 10.55
N LEU A 82 -2.72 3.79 9.73
CA LEU A 82 -2.38 2.37 9.68
C LEU A 82 -1.53 1.92 10.88
N GLY A 83 -0.86 2.85 11.57
CA GLY A 83 0.15 2.55 12.59
C GLY A 83 1.41 1.88 12.02
N LYS A 84 1.61 1.93 10.72
CA LYS A 84 2.77 1.37 10.00
C LYS A 84 2.88 1.96 8.60
N GLU A 85 4.05 1.83 7.98
CA GLU A 85 4.27 2.21 6.58
C GLU A 85 3.36 1.38 5.64
N TYR A 86 2.63 2.06 4.75
CA TYR A 86 1.86 1.38 3.71
C TYR A 86 2.82 0.73 2.73
N LYS A 87 2.57 -0.53 2.39
CA LYS A 87 3.43 -1.30 1.50
C LYS A 87 2.65 -2.02 0.42
N ILE A 88 3.30 -2.14 -0.72
CA ILE A 88 2.84 -2.96 -1.85
C ILE A 88 3.86 -4.04 -2.15
N PHE A 89 3.41 -5.08 -2.79
CA PHE A 89 4.25 -6.16 -3.32
C PHE A 89 4.07 -6.21 -4.83
N GLY A 90 5.14 -6.47 -5.54
CA GLY A 90 5.10 -6.66 -6.97
C GLY A 90 6.15 -7.65 -7.43
N LYS A 91 5.90 -8.26 -8.59
CA LYS A 91 6.91 -9.08 -9.26
C LYS A 91 7.83 -8.20 -10.09
N HIS A 92 9.12 -8.42 -9.95
CA HIS A 92 10.10 -7.78 -10.82
C HIS A 92 9.83 -8.12 -12.30
N ILE A 93 9.82 -7.11 -13.13
CA ILE A 93 9.68 -7.24 -14.59
C ILE A 93 10.82 -6.50 -15.28
N VAL A 94 11.17 -6.98 -16.47
CA VAL A 94 12.15 -6.28 -17.31
C VAL A 94 11.57 -4.94 -17.75
N GLY A 95 12.23 -3.84 -17.39
CA GLY A 95 11.86 -2.49 -17.82
C GLY A 95 12.35 -2.19 -19.25
N GLN A 96 12.12 -0.95 -19.70
CA GLN A 96 12.56 -0.49 -21.03
C GLN A 96 14.09 -0.43 -21.20
N GLY A 97 14.86 -0.54 -20.10
CA GLY A 97 16.33 -0.44 -20.14
C GLY A 97 16.86 0.99 -20.36
N LEU A 98 15.99 1.98 -20.56
CA LEU A 98 16.39 3.39 -20.75
C LEU A 98 17.08 3.97 -19.51
N GLY A 99 16.64 3.56 -18.32
CA GLY A 99 17.20 4.03 -17.05
C GLY A 99 18.70 3.75 -16.94
N LYS A 100 19.15 2.54 -17.32
CA LYS A 100 20.56 2.12 -17.22
C LYS A 100 21.48 2.89 -18.18
N LYS A 101 20.96 3.35 -19.32
CA LYS A 101 21.75 4.01 -20.37
C LYS A 101 21.74 5.54 -20.24
N GLU A 102 20.61 6.12 -19.81
CA GLU A 102 20.41 7.57 -19.92
C GLU A 102 20.11 8.27 -18.60
N PHE A 103 19.59 7.57 -17.58
CA PHE A 103 19.16 8.16 -16.31
C PHE A 103 19.81 7.50 -15.09
N VAL A 104 19.03 6.67 -14.40
CA VAL A 104 19.44 5.89 -13.22
C VAL A 104 18.83 4.49 -13.31
N ALA A 105 19.51 3.49 -12.77
CA ALA A 105 19.00 2.13 -12.75
C ALA A 105 17.72 2.05 -11.87
N THR A 106 16.65 1.47 -12.41
CA THR A 106 15.39 1.24 -11.70
C THR A 106 14.96 -0.22 -11.76
N ILE A 107 14.31 -0.67 -10.70
CA ILE A 107 13.60 -1.94 -10.63
C ILE A 107 12.16 -1.65 -11.02
N ASN A 108 11.64 -2.36 -12.01
CA ASN A 108 10.26 -2.24 -12.48
C ASN A 108 9.41 -3.35 -11.88
N LEU A 109 8.20 -3.03 -11.43
CA LEU A 109 7.32 -3.98 -10.76
C LEU A 109 5.98 -4.10 -11.47
N ASN A 110 5.50 -5.33 -11.59
CA ASN A 110 4.11 -5.63 -11.89
C ASN A 110 3.36 -5.78 -10.56
N VAL A 111 2.38 -4.88 -10.31
CA VAL A 111 1.60 -4.82 -9.08
C VAL A 111 0.13 -4.93 -9.43
N ASN A 112 -0.54 -6.00 -9.00
CA ASN A 112 -1.90 -6.31 -9.44
C ASN A 112 -2.97 -6.22 -8.33
N GLU A 113 -2.65 -6.46 -7.06
CA GLU A 113 -3.66 -6.71 -6.01
C GLU A 113 -3.70 -5.63 -4.92
N PHE A 114 -3.02 -4.51 -5.14
CA PHE A 114 -2.92 -3.47 -4.13
C PHE A 114 -3.61 -2.17 -4.57
N LEU A 115 -4.17 -1.45 -3.61
CA LEU A 115 -4.58 -0.08 -3.83
C LEU A 115 -3.32 0.78 -3.99
N LEU A 116 -3.05 1.20 -5.21
CA LEU A 116 -1.91 2.07 -5.46
C LEU A 116 -2.20 3.49 -4.95
N PRO A 117 -1.21 4.14 -4.30
CA PRO A 117 -1.30 5.56 -3.99
C PRO A 117 -1.49 6.41 -5.24
N GLN A 118 -1.91 7.67 -5.08
CA GLN A 118 -1.99 8.63 -6.16
C GLN A 118 -0.69 8.63 -6.99
N SER A 119 -0.81 8.79 -8.33
CA SER A 119 0.36 8.86 -9.21
C SER A 119 1.32 9.99 -8.79
N GLY A 120 2.63 9.68 -8.76
CA GLY A 120 3.65 10.61 -8.31
C GLY A 120 5.01 9.97 -8.03
N VAL A 121 5.87 10.74 -7.41
CA VAL A 121 7.21 10.31 -6.94
C VAL A 121 7.22 10.32 -5.42
N TYR A 122 7.81 9.30 -4.83
CA TYR A 122 7.75 9.02 -3.40
C TYR A 122 9.12 8.70 -2.81
N ILE A 123 9.37 9.16 -1.60
CA ILE A 123 10.39 8.60 -0.72
C ILE A 123 9.88 7.26 -0.26
N THR A 124 10.67 6.22 -0.44
CA THR A 124 10.28 4.84 -0.16
C THR A 124 11.44 4.05 0.46
N LYS A 125 11.11 2.88 0.99
CA LYS A 125 12.07 1.82 1.24
C LYS A 125 11.69 0.63 0.38
N THR A 126 12.66 0.02 -0.27
CA THR A 126 12.46 -1.14 -1.14
C THR A 126 13.14 -2.35 -0.52
N ILE A 127 12.41 -3.46 -0.41
CA ILE A 127 12.96 -4.73 0.09
C ILE A 127 13.18 -5.63 -1.11
N VAL A 128 14.44 -6.04 -1.30
CA VAL A 128 14.90 -6.98 -2.32
C VAL A 128 15.72 -8.06 -1.64
N ASN A 129 15.44 -9.33 -1.90
CA ASN A 129 16.13 -10.48 -1.28
C ASN A 129 16.18 -10.35 0.26
N ASP A 130 15.06 -9.94 0.90
CA ASP A 130 14.90 -9.71 2.35
C ASP A 130 15.76 -8.56 2.93
N ILE A 131 16.45 -7.79 2.10
CA ILE A 131 17.24 -6.63 2.53
C ILE A 131 16.47 -5.35 2.21
N GLU A 132 16.32 -4.49 3.22
CA GLU A 132 15.66 -3.18 3.08
C GLU A 132 16.66 -2.10 2.67
N TYR A 133 16.32 -1.35 1.62
CA TYR A 133 17.11 -0.25 1.06
C TYR A 133 16.31 1.04 1.01
N ASN A 134 16.96 2.17 1.30
CA ASN A 134 16.40 3.48 1.04
C ASN A 134 16.25 3.70 -0.48
N SER A 135 15.12 4.26 -0.92
CA SER A 135 14.80 4.33 -2.34
C SER A 135 13.92 5.52 -2.69
N VAL A 136 13.81 5.78 -3.99
CA VAL A 136 12.82 6.68 -4.60
C VAL A 136 11.97 5.85 -5.55
N SER A 137 10.65 5.97 -5.45
CA SER A 137 9.74 5.23 -6.33
C SER A 137 8.84 6.16 -7.11
N PHE A 138 8.61 5.79 -8.37
CA PHE A 138 7.65 6.42 -9.28
C PHE A 138 6.45 5.51 -9.47
N LEU A 139 5.27 6.11 -9.39
CA LEU A 139 3.99 5.48 -9.73
C LEU A 139 3.27 6.35 -10.75
N GLY A 140 2.85 5.79 -11.85
CA GLY A 140 2.01 6.52 -12.79
C GLY A 140 2.27 6.23 -14.25
N HIS A 141 1.59 6.97 -15.12
CA HIS A 141 1.83 6.90 -16.54
C HIS A 141 3.12 7.63 -16.92
N ARG A 142 3.99 6.96 -17.67
CA ARG A 142 5.26 7.50 -18.18
C ARG A 142 5.02 8.47 -19.35
N GLY A 143 4.39 9.60 -19.08
CA GLY A 143 3.94 10.55 -20.10
C GLY A 143 5.04 11.12 -21.00
N SER A 144 6.31 11.05 -20.59
CA SER A 144 7.47 11.52 -21.36
C SER A 144 8.15 10.42 -22.17
N THR A 145 7.68 9.16 -22.11
CA THR A 145 8.24 8.03 -22.85
C THR A 145 7.15 7.27 -23.60
N ASP A 146 6.67 6.12 -23.09
CA ASP A 146 5.72 5.24 -23.79
C ASP A 146 4.25 5.39 -23.36
N GLY A 147 3.97 6.28 -22.42
CA GLY A 147 2.62 6.51 -21.88
C GLY A 147 2.06 5.39 -21.00
N LYS A 148 2.76 4.27 -20.83
CA LYS A 148 2.28 3.13 -20.03
C LYS A 148 2.37 3.43 -18.55
N PHE A 149 1.47 2.82 -17.78
CA PHE A 149 1.54 2.85 -16.32
C PHE A 149 2.73 2.02 -15.83
N ALA A 150 3.46 2.55 -14.87
CA ALA A 150 4.62 1.90 -14.30
C ALA A 150 4.68 2.08 -12.78
N VAL A 151 5.27 1.10 -12.12
CA VAL A 151 5.76 1.16 -10.74
C VAL A 151 7.25 0.89 -10.82
N GLU A 152 8.05 1.92 -10.56
CA GLU A 152 9.50 1.88 -10.69
C GLU A 152 10.14 2.33 -9.39
N THR A 153 11.22 1.69 -8.96
CA THR A 153 11.98 2.10 -7.78
C THR A 153 13.48 2.16 -8.07
N HIS A 154 14.11 3.25 -7.65
CA HIS A 154 15.55 3.45 -7.67
C HIS A 154 16.10 3.32 -6.25
N ILE A 155 17.01 2.39 -6.03
CA ILE A 155 17.68 2.19 -4.75
C ILE A 155 18.83 3.19 -4.62
N LEU A 156 18.82 3.93 -3.51
CA LEU A 156 19.83 4.97 -3.26
C LEU A 156 21.18 4.35 -2.91
N ASN A 157 22.24 4.95 -3.45
CA ASN A 157 23.64 4.59 -3.15
C ASN A 157 24.00 3.13 -3.46
N GLN A 158 23.23 2.46 -4.32
CA GLN A 158 23.51 1.10 -4.76
C GLN A 158 23.43 1.02 -6.30
N GLU A 159 24.41 0.38 -6.89
CA GLU A 159 24.43 0.04 -8.30
C GLU A 159 24.40 -1.49 -8.46
N ASN A 160 23.66 -1.99 -9.44
CA ASN A 160 23.63 -3.39 -9.83
C ASN A 160 23.21 -4.39 -8.72
N ILE A 161 22.05 -4.16 -8.10
CA ILE A 161 21.45 -5.16 -7.21
C ILE A 161 20.97 -6.34 -8.04
N GLU A 162 21.51 -7.53 -7.73
CA GLU A 162 21.02 -8.78 -8.27
C GLU A 162 19.69 -9.14 -7.61
N ILE A 163 18.65 -9.32 -8.42
CA ILE A 163 17.32 -9.72 -7.93
C ILE A 163 17.22 -11.24 -8.05
N LYS A 164 17.29 -11.91 -6.91
CA LYS A 164 17.21 -13.39 -6.83
C LYS A 164 15.78 -13.87 -6.65
N ASP A 165 14.99 -13.15 -5.85
CA ASP A 165 13.55 -13.37 -5.68
C ASP A 165 12.81 -12.34 -6.53
N GLU A 166 11.86 -12.81 -7.35
CA GLU A 166 10.99 -11.95 -8.14
C GLU A 166 10.14 -11.01 -7.31
N ASN A 167 9.91 -11.36 -6.03
CA ASN A 167 9.04 -10.57 -5.14
C ASN A 167 9.80 -9.40 -4.53
N VAL A 168 9.36 -8.21 -4.86
CA VAL A 168 9.91 -6.96 -4.35
C VAL A 168 8.81 -6.22 -3.58
N GLN A 169 9.16 -5.65 -2.42
CA GLN A 169 8.23 -4.84 -1.63
C GLN A 169 8.65 -3.38 -1.69
N ILE A 170 7.69 -2.47 -1.78
CA ILE A 170 7.89 -1.03 -1.64
C ILE A 170 7.07 -0.53 -0.46
N LYS A 171 7.72 0.10 0.51
CA LYS A 171 7.13 0.81 1.65
C LYS A 171 7.13 2.29 1.36
N PHE A 172 5.96 2.93 1.41
CA PHE A 172 5.81 4.35 1.14
C PHE A 172 5.99 5.18 2.41
N ILE A 173 6.81 6.22 2.34
CA ILE A 173 7.12 7.10 3.48
C ILE A 173 6.49 8.47 3.29
N ARG A 174 6.81 9.13 2.16
CA ARG A 174 6.37 10.49 1.86
C ARG A 174 6.26 10.71 0.35
N ARG A 175 5.29 11.51 -0.08
CA ARG A 175 5.18 11.96 -1.46
C ARG A 175 6.12 13.15 -1.69
N ILE A 176 6.94 13.07 -2.75
CA ILE A 176 7.82 14.18 -3.17
C ILE A 176 7.05 15.15 -4.06
N ARG A 177 6.35 14.62 -5.07
CA ARG A 177 5.63 15.42 -6.06
C ARG A 177 4.61 14.61 -6.85
N GLU A 178 3.78 15.31 -7.58
CA GLU A 178 2.87 14.74 -8.57
C GLU A 178 3.60 14.22 -9.80
N ASN A 179 2.93 13.30 -10.52
CA ASN A 179 3.38 12.92 -11.86
C ASN A 179 3.15 14.08 -12.83
N ARG A 180 4.11 14.32 -13.71
CA ARG A 180 3.99 15.31 -14.79
C ARG A 180 4.73 14.84 -16.05
N LYS A 181 4.31 15.37 -17.20
CA LYS A 181 5.00 15.21 -18.46
C LYS A 181 6.14 16.23 -18.56
N PHE A 182 7.22 15.84 -19.23
CA PHE A 182 8.36 16.71 -19.54
C PHE A 182 8.48 16.83 -21.06
N ASP A 183 8.91 17.98 -21.52
CA ASP A 183 9.00 18.29 -22.95
C ASP A 183 10.19 17.60 -23.62
N ASN A 184 11.23 17.32 -22.85
CA ASN A 184 12.42 16.62 -23.33
C ASN A 184 13.10 15.75 -22.26
N PHE A 185 13.97 14.85 -22.70
CA PHE A 185 14.68 13.92 -21.83
C PHE A 185 15.64 14.60 -20.83
N LEU A 186 16.22 15.74 -21.17
CA LEU A 186 17.12 16.48 -20.29
C LEU A 186 16.37 17.02 -19.06
N GLU A 187 15.21 17.58 -19.26
CA GLU A 187 14.34 18.04 -18.17
C GLU A 187 13.90 16.89 -17.27
N LEU A 188 13.49 15.77 -17.86
CA LEU A 188 13.14 14.57 -17.11
C LEU A 188 14.32 14.08 -16.26
N LYS A 189 15.53 14.00 -16.84
CA LYS A 189 16.75 13.59 -16.14
C LYS A 189 17.06 14.52 -14.97
N ASN A 190 17.04 15.82 -15.20
CA ASN A 190 17.31 16.81 -14.16
C ASN A 190 16.28 16.72 -13.01
N GLN A 191 15.03 16.43 -13.32
CA GLN A 191 14.01 16.25 -12.29
C GLN A 191 14.23 14.96 -11.50
N ILE A 192 14.56 13.85 -12.15
CA ILE A 192 14.89 12.58 -11.47
C ILE A 192 16.06 12.78 -10.48
N LEU A 193 17.11 13.49 -10.89
CA LEU A 193 18.23 13.78 -10.01
C LEU A 193 17.82 14.64 -8.81
N LYS A 194 16.95 15.63 -8.99
CA LYS A 194 16.37 16.43 -7.88
C LYS A 194 15.54 15.56 -6.93
N ASP A 195 14.71 14.67 -7.45
CA ASP A 195 13.91 13.77 -6.64
C ASP A 195 14.80 12.83 -5.79
N ILE A 196 15.89 12.33 -6.36
CA ILE A 196 16.91 11.52 -5.67
C ILE A 196 17.60 12.35 -4.56
N ASP A 197 17.98 13.59 -4.85
CA ASP A 197 18.60 14.48 -3.86
C ASP A 197 17.68 14.78 -2.67
N ILE A 198 16.38 15.01 -2.94
CA ILE A 198 15.36 15.18 -1.89
C ILE A 198 15.29 13.94 -1.00
N ALA A 199 15.28 12.75 -1.60
CA ALA A 199 15.20 11.51 -0.84
C ALA A 199 16.50 11.25 -0.06
N LYS A 200 17.67 11.54 -0.64
CA LYS A 200 18.96 11.46 0.08
C LYS A 200 18.96 12.37 1.31
N LYS A 201 18.54 13.62 1.17
CA LYS A 201 18.44 14.57 2.30
C LYS A 201 17.44 14.14 3.38
N TYR A 202 16.47 13.31 3.03
CA TYR A 202 15.53 12.76 4.01
C TYR A 202 16.15 11.63 4.84
N PHE A 203 17.02 10.82 4.24
CA PHE A 203 17.57 9.62 4.90
C PHE A 203 18.96 9.84 5.53
N TYR A 204 19.71 10.83 5.08
CA TYR A 204 21.10 11.09 5.46
C TYR A 204 21.32 12.56 5.88
#